data_a8e181ae61950b0760b4bff1d2fcbb5e
#
_entry.id   a8e181ae61950b0760b4bff1d2fcbb5e
#
_cell.length_a   1.000
_cell.length_b   1.000
_cell.length_c   1.000
_cell.angle_alpha   90.00
_cell.angle_beta   90.00
_cell.angle_gamma   90.00
#
_symmetry.space_group_name_H-M   'P 1'
#
loop_
_entity.id
_entity.type
_entity.pdbx_description
1 polymer ?
#
loop_
_entity_poly.entity_id
_entity_poly.type
_entity_poly.pdbx_seq_one_letter_code
_entity_poly.pdbx_strand_id
1 'polypeptide(L)'
;TSVSRGLGDVYKRQLKDRITNGDVLDDVLIEAFATVRETSSRTLKMRHFDVQILGGLVLNQGQIAEMKTGEGKTLVATLPAYFNALCDNSVHIITVNDYLAKRDASWMAPIYNTLGLTVGIIQSYQGSGSANSFIINTSGEINECSRAEAYNADVTYGTNNEFGFDYLRDNMALRLEDKVQRDLSFAIVDEVDSILIDEARTPLVISGATKNSSIIYKKMSKLILGLDLVTPSEESNESDDSENLEGDFTLDEKSRSVELTEDGHQKIEEILINAGLLEQNQNLYQASNLALLHHVNSALRAKYLFTKDVEYLIKDGQAVLIDEHTGRTMPGRRLSDGLHQAIEAKENLHIQQESQTLASTTFQNYFRLYEKLSGMTGTADTEAFEFQQIYNLKVAVIPTNTTVVRKDEDDIILSLIHISEPTRHRGI
;
A
#
# COMPACT_ATOMS: atom_id res chain seq x y z
N THR A 1 -18.36 -21.03 33.14
CA THR A 1 -17.47 -20.51 32.10
C THR A 1 -16.25 -21.39 31.82
N SER A 2 -15.65 -22.04 32.84
CA SER A 2 -14.50 -22.95 32.63
C SER A 2 -14.87 -24.24 31.91
N VAL A 3 -16.08 -24.75 32.14
CA VAL A 3 -16.58 -25.98 31.49
C VAL A 3 -16.86 -25.78 30.00
N SER A 4 -17.28 -24.58 29.57
CA SER A 4 -17.57 -24.28 28.16
C SER A 4 -16.29 -24.14 27.30
N ARG A 5 -15.19 -23.63 27.90
CA ARG A 5 -13.89 -23.50 27.20
C ARG A 5 -13.24 -24.86 26.93
N GLY A 6 -13.28 -25.77 27.86
CA GLY A 6 -12.77 -27.16 27.67
C GLY A 6 -13.52 -27.94 26.57
N LEU A 7 -14.82 -27.63 26.35
CA LEU A 7 -15.60 -28.25 25.29
C LEU A 7 -15.17 -27.73 23.90
N GLY A 8 -14.87 -26.45 23.75
CA GLY A 8 -14.40 -25.88 22.47
C GLY A 8 -13.09 -26.50 21.99
N ASP A 9 -12.12 -26.63 22.88
CA ASP A 9 -10.84 -27.32 22.59
C ASP A 9 -11.03 -28.79 22.22
N VAL A 10 -12.01 -29.47 22.82
CA VAL A 10 -12.33 -30.88 22.50
C VAL A 10 -12.92 -30.92 21.07
N TYR A 11 -13.89 -30.07 20.76
CA TYR A 11 -14.47 -30.00 19.40
C TYR A 11 -13.44 -29.63 18.34
N LYS A 12 -12.56 -28.65 18.62
CA LYS A 12 -11.45 -28.29 17.73
C LYS A 12 -10.60 -29.50 17.38
N ARG A 13 -10.17 -30.27 18.41
CA ARG A 13 -9.37 -31.49 18.22
C ARG A 13 -10.12 -32.57 17.44
N GLN A 14 -11.37 -32.82 17.79
CA GLN A 14 -12.17 -33.87 17.11
C GLN A 14 -12.36 -33.53 15.62
N LEU A 15 -12.72 -32.28 15.28
CA LEU A 15 -12.89 -31.84 13.88
C LEU A 15 -11.57 -31.90 13.13
N LYS A 16 -10.46 -31.45 13.75
CA LYS A 16 -9.12 -31.51 13.18
C LYS A 16 -8.64 -32.95 12.93
N ASP A 17 -8.88 -33.83 13.88
CA ASP A 17 -8.56 -35.27 13.74
C ASP A 17 -9.33 -35.91 12.58
N ARG A 18 -10.61 -35.53 12.38
CA ARG A 18 -11.41 -36.03 11.27
C ARG A 18 -10.89 -35.50 9.92
N ILE A 19 -10.49 -34.23 9.82
CA ILE A 19 -9.85 -33.67 8.62
C ILE A 19 -8.57 -34.46 8.31
N THR A 20 -7.74 -34.67 9.33
CA THR A 20 -6.47 -35.41 9.19
C THR A 20 -6.68 -36.89 8.80
N ASN A 21 -7.75 -37.50 9.27
CA ASN A 21 -8.11 -38.90 8.93
C ASN A 21 -8.75 -39.03 7.54
N GLY A 22 -8.99 -37.93 6.83
CA GLY A 22 -9.50 -37.92 5.45
C GLY A 22 -11.02 -37.98 5.33
N ASP A 23 -11.76 -37.56 6.36
CA ASP A 23 -13.21 -37.37 6.28
C ASP A 23 -13.57 -36.39 5.15
N VAL A 24 -14.77 -36.49 4.62
CA VAL A 24 -15.28 -35.60 3.61
C VAL A 24 -15.35 -34.16 4.19
N LEU A 25 -14.64 -33.21 3.57
CA LEU A 25 -14.54 -31.83 4.07
C LEU A 25 -15.90 -31.14 4.21
N ASP A 26 -16.85 -31.44 3.32
CA ASP A 26 -18.21 -30.88 3.37
C ASP A 26 -18.99 -31.32 4.63
N ASP A 27 -18.82 -32.55 5.09
CA ASP A 27 -19.44 -33.03 6.32
C ASP A 27 -18.85 -32.31 7.55
N VAL A 28 -17.52 -32.17 7.58
CA VAL A 28 -16.83 -31.41 8.62
C VAL A 28 -17.20 -29.94 8.62
N LEU A 29 -17.38 -29.33 7.44
CA LEU A 29 -17.79 -27.93 7.25
C LEU A 29 -19.15 -27.67 7.91
N ILE A 30 -20.13 -28.55 7.70
CA ILE A 30 -21.48 -28.44 8.30
C ILE A 30 -21.39 -28.39 9.84
N GLU A 31 -20.62 -29.29 10.43
CA GLU A 31 -20.45 -29.36 11.89
C GLU A 31 -19.64 -28.14 12.41
N ALA A 32 -18.61 -27.72 11.69
CA ALA A 32 -17.83 -26.53 12.03
C ALA A 32 -18.73 -25.28 12.06
N PHE A 33 -19.53 -25.06 11.02
CA PHE A 33 -20.44 -23.93 10.95
C PHE A 33 -21.54 -23.97 12.02
N ALA A 34 -22.08 -25.16 12.30
CA ALA A 34 -23.04 -25.35 13.39
C ALA A 34 -22.40 -25.03 14.75
N THR A 35 -21.14 -25.41 14.96
CA THR A 35 -20.41 -25.15 16.20
C THR A 35 -20.15 -23.65 16.37
N VAL A 36 -19.73 -22.91 15.31
CA VAL A 36 -19.56 -21.46 15.35
C VAL A 36 -20.90 -20.77 15.62
N ARG A 37 -21.99 -21.16 14.93
CA ARG A 37 -23.33 -20.61 15.11
C ARG A 37 -23.81 -20.72 16.56
N GLU A 38 -23.62 -21.89 17.17
CA GLU A 38 -24.02 -22.13 18.56
C GLU A 38 -23.12 -21.36 19.52
N THR A 39 -21.81 -21.33 19.28
CA THR A 39 -20.86 -20.56 20.11
C THR A 39 -21.15 -19.08 20.07
N SER A 40 -21.42 -18.52 18.91
CA SER A 40 -21.81 -17.12 18.75
C SER A 40 -23.09 -16.79 19.52
N SER A 41 -24.09 -17.68 19.46
CA SER A 41 -25.33 -17.53 20.25
C SER A 41 -25.08 -17.51 21.74
N ARG A 42 -24.15 -18.36 22.24
CA ARG A 42 -23.83 -18.46 23.67
C ARG A 42 -22.97 -17.29 24.18
N THR A 43 -21.96 -16.89 23.41
CA THR A 43 -20.97 -15.89 23.81
C THR A 43 -21.46 -14.46 23.58
N LEU A 44 -21.88 -14.16 22.34
CA LEU A 44 -22.26 -12.81 21.93
C LEU A 44 -23.79 -12.58 21.94
N LYS A 45 -24.59 -13.63 22.20
CA LYS A 45 -26.06 -13.60 22.07
C LYS A 45 -26.54 -13.30 20.65
N MET A 46 -25.66 -13.51 19.68
CA MET A 46 -25.93 -13.32 18.25
C MET A 46 -25.94 -14.69 17.55
N ARG A 47 -27.10 -15.14 17.10
CA ARG A 47 -27.22 -16.36 16.33
C ARG A 47 -27.21 -16.00 14.85
N HIS A 48 -26.32 -16.59 14.07
CA HIS A 48 -26.29 -16.39 12.63
C HIS A 48 -27.66 -16.71 11.98
N PHE A 49 -28.11 -15.83 11.11
CA PHE A 49 -29.27 -16.07 10.25
C PHE A 49 -28.89 -17.04 9.13
N ASP A 50 -29.87 -17.66 8.50
CA ASP A 50 -29.62 -18.61 7.43
C ASP A 50 -28.95 -17.94 6.21
N VAL A 51 -29.31 -16.71 5.88
CA VAL A 51 -28.65 -15.92 4.85
C VAL A 51 -27.16 -15.64 5.17
N GLN A 52 -26.84 -15.49 6.46
CA GLN A 52 -25.46 -15.32 6.89
C GLN A 52 -24.66 -16.64 6.78
N ILE A 53 -25.31 -17.79 6.98
CA ILE A 53 -24.69 -19.08 6.71
C ILE A 53 -24.38 -19.22 5.20
N LEU A 54 -25.32 -18.83 4.34
CA LEU A 54 -25.07 -18.80 2.88
C LEU A 54 -23.88 -17.89 2.53
N GLY A 55 -23.80 -16.70 3.11
CA GLY A 55 -22.64 -15.81 2.92
C GLY A 55 -21.33 -16.47 3.36
N GLY A 56 -21.32 -17.16 4.52
CA GLY A 56 -20.18 -17.91 5.00
C GLY A 56 -19.75 -19.05 4.07
N LEU A 57 -20.70 -19.76 3.46
CA LEU A 57 -20.42 -20.81 2.46
C LEU A 57 -19.79 -20.22 1.19
N VAL A 58 -20.30 -19.09 0.70
CA VAL A 58 -19.75 -18.36 -0.47
C VAL A 58 -18.30 -17.94 -0.19
N LEU A 59 -18.03 -17.33 0.96
CA LEU A 59 -16.66 -16.98 1.37
C LEU A 59 -15.75 -18.22 1.48
N ASN A 60 -16.25 -19.31 2.04
CA ASN A 60 -15.47 -20.54 2.15
C ASN A 60 -15.11 -21.15 0.79
N GLN A 61 -15.91 -20.91 -0.24
CA GLN A 61 -15.63 -21.35 -1.61
C GLN A 61 -14.63 -20.45 -2.36
N GLY A 62 -14.08 -19.41 -1.71
CA GLY A 62 -13.19 -18.45 -2.38
C GLY A 62 -13.96 -17.55 -3.37
N GLN A 63 -15.10 -17.04 -2.95
CA GLN A 63 -15.94 -16.16 -3.74
C GLN A 63 -16.25 -14.87 -2.96
N ILE A 64 -16.86 -13.92 -3.63
CA ILE A 64 -17.32 -12.67 -3.03
C ILE A 64 -18.77 -12.81 -2.62
N ALA A 65 -19.07 -12.56 -1.34
CA ALA A 65 -20.41 -12.46 -0.83
C ALA A 65 -20.86 -10.99 -0.84
N GLU A 66 -21.76 -10.62 -1.77
CA GLU A 66 -22.41 -9.32 -1.70
C GLU A 66 -23.53 -9.36 -0.66
N MET A 67 -23.32 -8.63 0.43
CA MET A 67 -24.29 -8.52 1.52
C MET A 67 -24.53 -7.04 1.82
N LYS A 68 -25.77 -6.62 1.84
CA LYS A 68 -26.13 -5.22 2.12
C LYS A 68 -25.56 -4.76 3.45
N THR A 69 -25.27 -3.46 3.52
CA THR A 69 -24.77 -2.82 4.77
C THR A 69 -25.75 -3.06 5.90
N GLY A 70 -25.22 -3.49 7.06
CA GLY A 70 -26.03 -3.82 8.23
C GLY A 70 -26.42 -5.31 8.34
N GLU A 71 -26.18 -6.16 7.34
CA GLU A 71 -26.49 -7.61 7.38
C GLU A 71 -25.46 -8.44 8.17
N GLY A 72 -24.49 -7.80 8.85
CA GLY A 72 -23.57 -8.45 9.78
C GLY A 72 -22.42 -9.20 9.13
N LYS A 73 -21.81 -8.64 8.09
CA LYS A 73 -20.64 -9.19 7.38
C LYS A 73 -19.52 -9.66 8.34
N THR A 74 -19.20 -8.84 9.35
CA THR A 74 -18.16 -9.17 10.35
C THR A 74 -18.44 -10.49 11.08
N LEU A 75 -19.69 -10.79 11.40
CA LEU A 75 -20.09 -12.03 12.02
C LEU A 75 -20.02 -13.22 11.05
N VAL A 76 -20.40 -13.01 9.78
CA VAL A 76 -20.32 -14.01 8.71
C VAL A 76 -18.90 -14.52 8.51
N ALA A 77 -17.89 -13.63 8.54
CA ALA A 77 -16.48 -13.99 8.38
C ALA A 77 -15.98 -15.01 9.41
N THR A 78 -16.61 -15.09 10.58
CA THR A 78 -16.20 -16.06 11.62
C THR A 78 -16.42 -17.53 11.21
N LEU A 79 -17.38 -17.79 10.35
CA LEU A 79 -17.71 -19.15 9.88
C LEU A 79 -16.58 -19.75 9.03
N PRO A 80 -16.20 -19.15 7.88
CA PRO A 80 -15.11 -19.67 7.07
C PRO A 80 -13.75 -19.52 7.75
N ALA A 81 -13.55 -18.50 8.60
CA ALA A 81 -12.31 -18.34 9.34
C ALA A 81 -12.05 -19.51 10.27
N TYR A 82 -13.06 -19.94 11.04
CA TYR A 82 -12.93 -21.10 11.92
C TYR A 82 -12.60 -22.38 11.14
N PHE A 83 -13.36 -22.67 10.08
CA PHE A 83 -13.16 -23.89 9.29
C PHE A 83 -11.77 -23.95 8.64
N ASN A 84 -11.30 -22.85 8.05
CA ASN A 84 -9.97 -22.82 7.43
C ASN A 84 -8.85 -22.92 8.49
N ALA A 85 -9.02 -22.32 9.65
CA ALA A 85 -8.08 -22.48 10.76
C ALA A 85 -7.99 -23.92 11.28
N LEU A 86 -9.09 -24.72 11.20
CA LEU A 86 -9.04 -26.15 11.50
C LEU A 86 -8.18 -26.94 10.49
N CYS A 87 -8.09 -26.47 9.25
CA CYS A 87 -7.26 -27.04 8.20
C CYS A 87 -5.78 -26.63 8.29
N ASP A 88 -5.35 -26.03 9.38
CA ASP A 88 -4.01 -25.44 9.59
C ASP A 88 -3.63 -24.30 8.63
N ASN A 89 -4.59 -23.76 7.92
CA ASN A 89 -4.37 -22.60 7.08
C ASN A 89 -4.17 -21.35 7.93
N SER A 90 -3.26 -20.47 7.51
CA SER A 90 -3.21 -19.10 8.02
C SER A 90 -4.44 -18.35 7.50
N VAL A 91 -5.21 -17.76 8.39
CA VAL A 91 -6.41 -16.99 8.02
C VAL A 91 -6.17 -15.52 8.27
N HIS A 92 -6.21 -14.72 7.21
CA HIS A 92 -6.08 -13.28 7.30
C HIS A 92 -7.44 -12.59 7.04
N ILE A 93 -7.89 -11.77 7.99
CA ILE A 93 -9.09 -10.94 7.83
C ILE A 93 -8.61 -9.51 7.64
N ILE A 94 -8.87 -8.97 6.45
CA ILE A 94 -8.30 -7.74 5.95
C ILE A 94 -9.37 -6.66 5.94
N THR A 95 -9.07 -5.53 6.58
CA THR A 95 -9.96 -4.38 6.72
C THR A 95 -9.30 -3.12 6.15
N VAL A 96 -10.09 -2.07 5.95
CA VAL A 96 -9.60 -0.81 5.35
C VAL A 96 -8.82 0.07 6.32
N ASN A 97 -8.92 -0.13 7.63
CA ASN A 97 -8.18 0.67 8.62
C ASN A 97 -7.94 -0.06 9.94
N ASP A 98 -6.94 0.42 10.71
CA ASP A 98 -6.50 -0.15 11.99
C ASP A 98 -7.59 -0.17 13.06
N TYR A 99 -8.50 0.82 13.03
CA TYR A 99 -9.59 0.87 14.00
C TYR A 99 -10.54 -0.32 13.80
N LEU A 100 -10.93 -0.59 12.55
CA LEU A 100 -11.79 -1.72 12.21
C LEU A 100 -11.10 -3.05 12.52
N ALA A 101 -9.82 -3.19 12.16
CA ALA A 101 -9.06 -4.39 12.46
C ALA A 101 -9.09 -4.73 13.96
N LYS A 102 -8.81 -3.75 14.83
CA LYS A 102 -8.82 -3.94 16.27
C LYS A 102 -10.23 -4.14 16.84
N ARG A 103 -11.21 -3.35 16.36
CA ARG A 103 -12.61 -3.45 16.79
C ARG A 103 -13.19 -4.83 16.49
N ASP A 104 -13.04 -5.27 15.25
CA ASP A 104 -13.65 -6.51 14.77
C ASP A 104 -12.97 -7.76 15.35
N ALA A 105 -11.63 -7.72 15.44
CA ALA A 105 -10.90 -8.76 16.16
C ALA A 105 -11.38 -8.88 17.60
N SER A 106 -11.45 -7.76 18.34
CA SER A 106 -11.87 -7.75 19.74
C SER A 106 -13.32 -8.20 19.92
N TRP A 107 -14.19 -7.82 18.99
CA TRP A 107 -15.61 -8.17 19.04
C TRP A 107 -15.84 -9.67 18.74
N MET A 108 -15.12 -10.24 17.76
CA MET A 108 -15.26 -11.64 17.36
C MET A 108 -14.39 -12.59 18.17
N ALA A 109 -13.37 -12.11 18.88
CA ALA A 109 -12.47 -12.93 19.69
C ALA A 109 -13.19 -13.86 20.70
N PRO A 110 -14.29 -13.48 21.36
CA PRO A 110 -15.01 -14.41 22.26
C PRO A 110 -15.48 -15.70 21.57
N ILE A 111 -15.82 -15.65 20.27
CA ILE A 111 -16.19 -16.84 19.50
C ILE A 111 -14.94 -17.71 19.29
N TYR A 112 -13.88 -17.12 18.73
CA TYR A 112 -12.63 -17.83 18.42
C TYR A 112 -11.99 -18.42 19.66
N ASN A 113 -11.86 -17.64 20.73
CA ASN A 113 -11.27 -18.08 21.99
C ASN A 113 -12.06 -19.23 22.66
N THR A 114 -13.40 -19.18 22.58
CA THR A 114 -14.24 -20.28 23.10
C THR A 114 -14.05 -21.56 22.31
N LEU A 115 -13.73 -21.44 21.02
CA LEU A 115 -13.45 -22.57 20.12
C LEU A 115 -11.96 -22.98 20.11
N GLY A 116 -11.14 -22.41 20.99
CA GLY A 116 -9.73 -22.73 21.12
C GLY A 116 -8.83 -22.17 20.01
N LEU A 117 -9.27 -21.12 19.30
CA LEU A 117 -8.44 -20.39 18.34
C LEU A 117 -7.82 -19.15 18.98
N THR A 118 -6.63 -18.80 18.50
CA THR A 118 -5.91 -17.59 18.86
C THR A 118 -6.16 -16.49 17.81
N VAL A 119 -6.19 -15.24 18.27
CA VAL A 119 -6.45 -14.08 17.39
C VAL A 119 -5.31 -13.09 17.50
N GLY A 120 -4.65 -12.83 16.38
CA GLY A 120 -3.62 -11.79 16.22
C GLY A 120 -4.21 -10.52 15.61
N ILE A 121 -3.62 -9.37 15.94
CA ILE A 121 -3.95 -8.07 15.36
C ILE A 121 -2.66 -7.41 14.94
N ILE A 122 -2.62 -6.90 13.71
CA ILE A 122 -1.54 -6.10 13.20
C ILE A 122 -2.05 -4.70 12.85
N GLN A 123 -1.29 -3.68 13.25
CA GLN A 123 -1.63 -2.29 13.02
C GLN A 123 -0.42 -1.53 12.48
N SER A 124 -0.67 -0.33 11.94
CA SER A 124 0.37 0.56 11.44
C SER A 124 1.29 1.04 12.56
N TYR A 125 2.53 1.33 12.20
CA TYR A 125 3.53 1.85 13.13
C TYR A 125 3.24 3.31 13.48
N GLN A 126 2.92 3.59 14.72
CA GLN A 126 2.56 4.94 15.21
C GLN A 126 3.71 5.70 15.90
N GLY A 127 4.96 5.41 15.59
CA GLY A 127 6.14 6.07 16.16
C GLY A 127 6.87 5.22 17.21
N SER A 128 8.04 5.68 17.64
CA SER A 128 8.89 4.95 18.58
C SER A 128 8.22 4.77 19.94
N GLY A 129 7.98 3.52 20.34
CA GLY A 129 7.44 3.15 21.65
C GLY A 129 5.98 2.70 21.67
N SER A 130 5.26 2.74 20.53
CA SER A 130 3.91 2.17 20.45
C SER A 130 3.99 0.74 19.91
N ALA A 131 3.36 -0.21 20.61
CA ALA A 131 3.16 -1.55 20.08
C ALA A 131 2.23 -1.48 18.87
N ASN A 132 2.57 -2.24 17.83
CA ASN A 132 1.80 -2.32 16.59
C ASN A 132 1.31 -3.73 16.27
N SER A 133 1.46 -4.64 17.22
CA SER A 133 1.01 -6.01 17.10
C SER A 133 0.50 -6.52 18.43
N PHE A 134 -0.62 -7.23 18.40
CA PHE A 134 -1.30 -7.69 19.58
C PHE A 134 -1.82 -9.10 19.40
N ILE A 135 -1.92 -9.83 20.50
CA ILE A 135 -2.61 -11.12 20.56
C ILE A 135 -3.74 -11.04 21.59
N ILE A 136 -4.90 -11.57 21.23
CA ILE A 136 -6.02 -11.69 22.15
C ILE A 136 -5.94 -13.09 22.75
N ASN A 137 -5.67 -13.12 24.04
CA ASN A 137 -5.58 -14.40 24.76
C ASN A 137 -6.98 -14.99 25.04
N THR A 138 -7.00 -16.21 25.54
CA THR A 138 -8.24 -16.93 25.86
C THR A 138 -9.07 -16.26 26.99
N SER A 139 -8.48 -15.35 27.77
CA SER A 139 -9.23 -14.53 28.76
C SER A 139 -9.92 -13.33 28.14
N GLY A 140 -9.62 -13.01 26.88
CA GLY A 140 -10.14 -11.84 26.15
C GLY A 140 -9.32 -10.58 26.36
N GLU A 141 -8.14 -10.69 26.98
CA GLU A 141 -7.22 -9.57 27.16
C GLU A 141 -6.37 -9.38 25.88
N ILE A 142 -6.16 -8.12 25.53
CA ILE A 142 -5.31 -7.72 24.41
C ILE A 142 -3.92 -7.48 24.97
N ASN A 143 -2.96 -8.32 24.59
CA ASN A 143 -1.57 -8.18 25.00
C ASN A 143 -0.71 -7.78 23.80
N GLU A 144 0.28 -6.95 24.08
CA GLU A 144 1.32 -6.63 23.08
C GLU A 144 2.17 -7.86 22.80
N CYS A 145 2.52 -8.05 21.54
CA CYS A 145 3.33 -9.18 21.08
C CYS A 145 4.23 -8.77 19.91
N SER A 146 5.15 -9.64 19.54
CA SER A 146 5.91 -9.46 18.32
C SER A 146 5.05 -9.63 17.06
N ARG A 147 5.48 -9.07 15.95
CA ARG A 147 4.80 -9.20 14.67
C ARG A 147 4.64 -10.66 14.25
N ALA A 148 5.70 -11.46 14.43
CA ALA A 148 5.70 -12.88 14.13
C ALA A 148 4.69 -13.67 15.02
N GLU A 149 4.56 -13.32 16.30
CA GLU A 149 3.56 -13.95 17.19
C GLU A 149 2.14 -13.62 16.74
N ALA A 150 1.87 -12.39 16.30
CA ALA A 150 0.56 -12.02 15.78
C ALA A 150 0.20 -12.81 14.50
N TYR A 151 1.16 -13.03 13.59
CA TYR A 151 0.96 -13.87 12.41
C TYR A 151 0.88 -15.37 12.70
N ASN A 152 1.48 -15.82 13.80
CA ASN A 152 1.38 -17.22 14.24
C ASN A 152 0.03 -17.55 14.88
N ALA A 153 -0.82 -16.57 15.13
CA ALA A 153 -2.20 -16.82 15.56
C ALA A 153 -2.99 -17.57 14.47
N ASP A 154 -4.05 -18.31 14.89
CA ASP A 154 -4.91 -19.03 13.96
C ASP A 154 -5.64 -18.09 13.00
N VAL A 155 -6.04 -16.89 13.48
CA VAL A 155 -6.71 -15.84 12.70
C VAL A 155 -6.00 -14.52 12.97
N THR A 156 -5.57 -13.81 11.91
CA THR A 156 -4.90 -12.51 12.02
C THR A 156 -5.71 -11.42 11.34
N TYR A 157 -6.04 -10.38 12.11
CA TYR A 157 -6.71 -9.16 11.61
C TYR A 157 -5.69 -8.07 11.33
N GLY A 158 -5.90 -7.32 10.25
CA GLY A 158 -5.04 -6.18 9.90
C GLY A 158 -5.57 -5.41 8.70
N THR A 159 -4.82 -4.37 8.30
CA THR A 159 -5.15 -3.59 7.13
C THR A 159 -4.43 -4.13 5.88
N ASN A 160 -5.02 -3.86 4.71
CA ASN A 160 -4.40 -4.17 3.42
C ASN A 160 -2.95 -3.66 3.33
N ASN A 161 -2.71 -2.44 3.81
CA ASN A 161 -1.38 -1.82 3.81
C ASN A 161 -0.37 -2.62 4.63
N GLU A 162 -0.73 -2.99 5.86
CA GLU A 162 0.19 -3.67 6.78
C GLU A 162 0.56 -5.06 6.27
N PHE A 163 -0.42 -5.83 5.79
CA PHE A 163 -0.15 -7.12 5.16
C PHE A 163 0.77 -7.01 3.96
N GLY A 164 0.53 -6.02 3.09
CA GLY A 164 1.35 -5.80 1.91
C GLY A 164 2.75 -5.29 2.23
N PHE A 165 2.91 -4.41 3.22
CA PHE A 165 4.24 -3.96 3.66
C PHE A 165 5.04 -5.05 4.35
N ASP A 166 4.38 -5.90 5.16
CA ASP A 166 5.06 -7.05 5.77
C ASP A 166 5.51 -8.06 4.72
N TYR A 167 4.69 -8.31 3.69
CA TYR A 167 5.09 -9.12 2.55
C TYR A 167 6.36 -8.56 1.87
N LEU A 168 6.43 -7.25 1.63
CA LEU A 168 7.63 -6.64 1.07
C LEU A 168 8.85 -6.78 1.99
N ARG A 169 8.68 -6.58 3.30
CA ARG A 169 9.77 -6.75 4.29
C ARG A 169 10.27 -8.19 4.32
N ASP A 170 9.36 -9.17 4.30
CA ASP A 170 9.69 -10.59 4.30
C ASP A 170 10.47 -11.02 3.05
N ASN A 171 10.16 -10.40 1.89
CA ASN A 171 10.91 -10.64 0.65
C ASN A 171 12.29 -9.97 0.62
N MET A 172 12.54 -9.00 1.49
CA MET A 172 13.86 -8.40 1.69
C MET A 172 14.66 -9.05 2.82
N ALA A 173 14.05 -9.96 3.60
CA ALA A 173 14.70 -10.64 4.70
C ALA A 173 15.82 -11.55 4.19
N LEU A 174 16.99 -11.48 4.85
CA LEU A 174 18.17 -12.30 4.50
C LEU A 174 18.12 -13.69 5.13
N ARG A 175 17.33 -13.87 6.20
CA ARG A 175 17.18 -15.13 6.94
C ARG A 175 15.71 -15.50 7.04
N LEU A 176 15.41 -16.77 7.05
CA LEU A 176 14.03 -17.25 7.21
C LEU A 176 13.41 -16.89 8.57
N GLU A 177 14.23 -16.82 9.62
CA GLU A 177 13.80 -16.43 10.97
C GLU A 177 13.39 -14.95 11.09
N ASP A 178 13.81 -14.11 10.14
CA ASP A 178 13.45 -12.69 10.09
C ASP A 178 12.08 -12.47 9.42
N LYS A 179 11.51 -13.50 8.79
CA LYS A 179 10.17 -13.43 8.20
C LYS A 179 9.11 -13.47 9.29
N VAL A 180 8.08 -12.66 9.12
CA VAL A 180 6.98 -12.56 10.07
C VAL A 180 5.72 -13.25 9.60
N GLN A 181 5.43 -13.25 8.28
CA GLN A 181 4.24 -13.87 7.71
C GLN A 181 4.44 -15.39 7.55
N ARG A 182 3.36 -16.13 7.80
CA ARG A 182 3.24 -17.54 7.37
C ARG A 182 2.81 -17.60 5.90
N ASP A 183 2.51 -18.80 5.42
CA ASP A 183 1.99 -19.01 4.07
C ASP A 183 0.69 -18.22 3.86
N LEU A 184 0.52 -17.66 2.66
CA LEU A 184 -0.67 -16.92 2.28
C LEU A 184 -1.80 -17.87 1.87
N SER A 185 -2.35 -18.60 2.85
CA SER A 185 -3.32 -19.68 2.57
C SER A 185 -4.71 -19.12 2.30
N PHE A 186 -5.29 -18.35 3.23
CA PHE A 186 -6.65 -17.85 3.07
C PHE A 186 -6.80 -16.39 3.51
N ALA A 187 -7.39 -15.57 2.64
CA ALA A 187 -7.76 -14.19 2.97
C ALA A 187 -9.26 -13.94 2.81
N ILE A 188 -9.83 -13.24 3.79
CA ILE A 188 -11.16 -12.66 3.73
C ILE A 188 -11.02 -11.15 3.73
N VAL A 189 -11.39 -10.49 2.62
CA VAL A 189 -11.27 -9.04 2.46
C VAL A 189 -12.62 -8.38 2.73
N ASP A 190 -12.68 -7.52 3.74
CA ASP A 190 -13.86 -6.70 4.01
C ASP A 190 -13.79 -5.41 3.16
N GLU A 191 -14.94 -4.95 2.66
CA GLU A 191 -15.08 -3.89 1.66
C GLU A 191 -14.16 -4.16 0.44
N VAL A 192 -14.37 -5.34 -0.15
CA VAL A 192 -13.49 -5.92 -1.18
C VAL A 192 -13.42 -5.09 -2.46
N ASP A 193 -14.46 -4.36 -2.82
CA ASP A 193 -14.51 -3.41 -3.94
C ASP A 193 -13.49 -2.28 -3.76
N SER A 194 -13.48 -1.63 -2.61
CA SER A 194 -12.51 -0.58 -2.32
C SER A 194 -11.06 -1.08 -2.36
N ILE A 195 -10.79 -2.26 -1.79
CA ILE A 195 -9.41 -2.77 -1.67
C ILE A 195 -8.92 -3.40 -2.99
N LEU A 196 -9.74 -4.22 -3.64
CA LEU A 196 -9.31 -5.00 -4.81
C LEU A 196 -9.57 -4.33 -6.15
N ILE A 197 -10.43 -3.31 -6.21
CA ILE A 197 -10.71 -2.56 -7.45
C ILE A 197 -10.17 -1.14 -7.32
N ASP A 198 -10.72 -0.31 -6.41
CA ASP A 198 -10.35 1.10 -6.33
C ASP A 198 -8.88 1.31 -6.00
N GLU A 199 -8.34 0.60 -5.01
CA GLU A 199 -6.95 0.70 -4.58
C GLU A 199 -6.00 -0.30 -5.29
N ALA A 200 -6.52 -1.16 -6.17
CA ALA A 200 -5.78 -2.29 -6.76
C ALA A 200 -4.42 -1.92 -7.34
N ARG A 201 -4.34 -0.78 -8.03
CA ARG A 201 -3.13 -0.29 -8.72
C ARG A 201 -2.24 0.58 -7.85
N THR A 202 -2.65 0.89 -6.63
CA THR A 202 -1.84 1.68 -5.71
C THR A 202 -0.55 0.92 -5.37
N PRO A 203 0.63 1.49 -5.64
CA PRO A 203 1.89 0.82 -5.35
C PRO A 203 2.21 0.93 -3.86
N LEU A 204 2.55 -0.20 -3.27
CA LEU A 204 3.25 -0.27 -1.99
C LEU A 204 4.75 -0.17 -2.28
N VAL A 205 5.43 0.80 -1.70
CA VAL A 205 6.84 1.07 -1.98
C VAL A 205 7.63 1.15 -0.67
N ILE A 206 8.70 0.39 -0.56
CA ILE A 206 9.70 0.57 0.49
C ILE A 206 10.91 1.25 -0.11
N SER A 207 11.27 2.40 0.43
CA SER A 207 12.44 3.17 0.02
C SER A 207 13.50 3.17 1.12
N GLY A 208 14.75 3.08 0.72
CA GLY A 208 15.91 3.19 1.59
C GLY A 208 16.81 4.36 1.21
N ALA A 209 17.54 4.87 2.18
CA ALA A 209 18.51 5.94 1.94
C ALA A 209 19.76 5.40 1.24
N THR A 210 20.19 6.06 0.17
CA THR A 210 21.43 5.72 -0.54
C THR A 210 22.63 6.32 0.20
N LYS A 211 23.60 5.48 0.54
CA LYS A 211 24.82 5.94 1.22
C LYS A 211 25.72 6.73 0.26
N ASN A 212 26.22 7.90 0.69
CA ASN A 212 27.29 8.70 0.06
C ASN A 212 26.99 9.62 -1.13
N SER A 213 25.74 9.88 -1.51
CA SER A 213 25.44 10.79 -2.62
C SER A 213 25.72 12.28 -2.32
N SER A 214 25.61 12.73 -1.07
CA SER A 214 25.69 14.14 -0.71
C SER A 214 27.04 14.82 -1.08
N ILE A 215 28.14 14.10 -0.97
CA ILE A 215 29.49 14.61 -1.32
C ILE A 215 29.62 14.79 -2.83
N ILE A 216 29.06 13.88 -3.61
CA ILE A 216 29.12 13.91 -5.08
C ILE A 216 28.29 15.11 -5.60
N TYR A 217 27.09 15.35 -5.09
CA TYR A 217 26.27 16.50 -5.46
C TYR A 217 26.98 17.83 -5.19
N LYS A 218 27.64 17.99 -4.02
CA LYS A 218 28.42 19.18 -3.70
C LYS A 218 29.62 19.40 -4.62
N LYS A 219 30.33 18.32 -4.99
CA LYS A 219 31.43 18.39 -5.94
C LYS A 219 30.89 18.76 -7.34
N MET A 220 29.86 18.05 -7.78
CA MET A 220 29.27 18.24 -9.10
C MET A 220 28.76 19.67 -9.32
N SER A 221 28.05 20.24 -8.35
CA SER A 221 27.56 21.64 -8.38
C SER A 221 28.67 22.67 -8.62
N LYS A 222 29.93 22.37 -8.24
CA LYS A 222 31.08 23.24 -8.49
C LYS A 222 31.74 22.96 -9.84
N LEU A 223 31.81 21.68 -10.24
CA LEU A 223 32.51 21.26 -11.45
C LEU A 223 31.78 21.71 -12.72
N ILE A 224 30.44 21.73 -12.71
CA ILE A 224 29.65 22.20 -13.85
C ILE A 224 29.80 23.70 -14.16
N LEU A 225 30.38 24.49 -13.25
CA LEU A 225 30.63 25.91 -13.48
C LEU A 225 31.71 26.15 -14.56
N GLY A 226 32.47 25.13 -14.94
CA GLY A 226 33.44 25.17 -16.03
C GLY A 226 32.87 24.92 -17.42
N LEU A 227 31.55 24.69 -17.53
CA LEU A 227 30.86 24.46 -18.82
C LEU A 227 30.16 25.76 -19.30
N ASP A 228 30.22 26.00 -20.60
CA ASP A 228 29.66 27.17 -21.24
C ASP A 228 28.38 26.81 -22.00
N LEU A 229 27.34 27.65 -21.83
CA LEU A 229 26.07 27.52 -22.55
C LEU A 229 26.27 27.90 -24.04
N VAL A 230 25.72 27.07 -24.92
CA VAL A 230 25.62 27.40 -26.35
C VAL A 230 24.80 28.68 -26.53
N THR A 231 25.41 29.76 -27.01
CA THR A 231 24.71 30.96 -27.40
C THR A 231 24.41 30.92 -28.90
N PRO A 232 23.14 31.09 -29.35
CA PRO A 232 22.86 31.19 -30.77
C PRO A 232 23.63 32.42 -31.33
N SER A 233 24.48 32.21 -32.33
CA SER A 233 25.09 33.32 -33.07
C SER A 233 23.99 34.08 -33.82
N GLU A 234 23.91 35.41 -33.66
CA GLU A 234 22.90 36.30 -34.30
C GLU A 234 22.92 36.31 -35.85
N GLU A 235 23.72 35.47 -36.50
CA GLU A 235 23.95 35.46 -37.97
C GLU A 235 23.58 34.14 -38.68
N SER A 236 22.76 33.23 -38.13
CA SER A 236 22.30 32.07 -38.89
C SER A 236 20.93 32.30 -39.51
N ASN A 237 20.89 32.67 -40.80
CA ASN A 237 19.72 32.51 -41.67
C ASN A 237 19.23 31.05 -41.68
N GLU A 238 17.91 30.89 -41.70
CA GLU A 238 17.14 29.65 -41.75
C GLU A 238 17.51 28.74 -42.95
N SER A 239 18.63 28.04 -42.90
CA SER A 239 18.91 26.85 -43.76
C SER A 239 20.38 26.44 -43.59
N ASP A 240 20.71 25.60 -42.68
CA ASP A 240 21.52 24.39 -42.88
C ASP A 240 21.83 23.67 -41.54
N ASP A 241 21.90 22.35 -41.65
CA ASP A 241 22.13 21.38 -40.56
C ASP A 241 23.37 21.66 -39.71
N SER A 242 23.19 21.66 -38.39
CA SER A 242 23.99 21.07 -37.29
C SER A 242 25.53 21.09 -37.29
N GLU A 243 26.25 22.12 -37.75
CA GLU A 243 27.73 22.03 -37.71
C GLU A 243 28.53 23.23 -37.14
N ASN A 244 27.99 24.14 -36.32
CA ASN A 244 28.85 25.06 -35.53
C ASN A 244 28.10 25.71 -34.36
N LEU A 245 27.67 24.93 -33.38
CA LEU A 245 27.22 25.42 -32.11
C LEU A 245 28.43 25.54 -31.17
N GLU A 246 29.01 26.72 -31.00
CA GLU A 246 30.07 26.92 -29.99
C GLU A 246 29.46 26.92 -28.59
N GLY A 247 29.79 25.90 -27.79
CA GLY A 247 29.37 25.78 -26.41
C GLY A 247 29.28 24.31 -25.96
N ASP A 248 29.25 24.10 -24.67
CA ASP A 248 29.34 22.76 -24.05
C ASP A 248 27.99 22.09 -23.84
N PHE A 249 26.89 22.87 -23.76
CA PHE A 249 25.55 22.31 -23.59
C PHE A 249 24.45 23.22 -24.15
N THR A 250 23.35 22.63 -24.55
CA THR A 250 22.11 23.31 -24.99
C THR A 250 21.05 23.25 -23.91
N LEU A 251 20.19 24.27 -23.88
CA LEU A 251 19.09 24.40 -22.95
C LEU A 251 17.77 24.46 -23.71
N ASP A 252 16.86 23.55 -23.43
CA ASP A 252 15.48 23.61 -23.88
C ASP A 252 14.55 23.93 -22.71
N GLU A 253 14.10 25.18 -22.63
CA GLU A 253 13.20 25.62 -21.57
C GLU A 253 11.80 25.02 -21.69
N LYS A 254 11.35 24.62 -22.91
CA LYS A 254 10.03 24.05 -23.11
C LYS A 254 9.93 22.62 -22.63
N SER A 255 10.93 21.79 -22.95
CA SER A 255 11.02 20.40 -22.50
C SER A 255 11.67 20.27 -21.11
N ARG A 256 12.22 21.37 -20.57
CA ARG A 256 13.01 21.41 -19.33
C ARG A 256 14.15 20.40 -19.33
N SER A 257 14.82 20.28 -20.47
CA SER A 257 15.98 19.41 -20.66
C SER A 257 17.26 20.22 -20.87
N VAL A 258 18.37 19.59 -20.52
CA VAL A 258 19.72 20.06 -20.81
C VAL A 258 20.43 18.94 -21.51
N GLU A 259 21.03 19.23 -22.66
CA GLU A 259 21.79 18.25 -23.44
C GLU A 259 23.22 18.73 -23.64
N LEU A 260 24.18 17.88 -23.36
CA LEU A 260 25.60 18.16 -23.60
C LEU A 260 25.90 18.02 -25.10
N THR A 261 26.69 18.92 -25.64
CA THR A 261 27.26 18.82 -26.97
C THR A 261 28.42 17.80 -26.97
N GLU A 262 28.93 17.40 -28.16
CA GLU A 262 30.09 16.52 -28.23
C GLU A 262 31.33 17.14 -27.55
N ASP A 263 31.55 18.43 -27.73
CA ASP A 263 32.64 19.16 -27.05
C ASP A 263 32.41 19.23 -25.54
N GLY A 264 31.15 19.44 -25.14
CA GLY A 264 30.74 19.44 -23.73
C GLY A 264 30.97 18.08 -23.04
N HIS A 265 30.74 16.97 -23.77
CA HIS A 265 31.06 15.64 -23.24
C HIS A 265 32.57 15.46 -23.00
N GLN A 266 33.41 15.87 -23.95
CA GLN A 266 34.86 15.77 -23.79
C GLN A 266 35.37 16.66 -22.62
N LYS A 267 34.89 17.89 -22.56
CA LYS A 267 35.28 18.85 -21.52
C LYS A 267 34.83 18.40 -20.11
N ILE A 268 33.61 17.86 -19.95
CA ILE A 268 33.17 17.35 -18.64
C ILE A 268 33.92 16.10 -18.23
N GLU A 269 34.29 15.21 -19.16
CA GLU A 269 35.14 14.06 -18.87
C GLU A 269 36.51 14.49 -18.36
N GLU A 270 37.16 15.47 -19.00
CA GLU A 270 38.41 16.02 -18.53
C GLU A 270 38.29 16.63 -17.12
N ILE A 271 37.24 17.39 -16.86
CA ILE A 271 36.97 17.98 -15.55
C ILE A 271 36.78 16.88 -14.50
N LEU A 272 36.07 15.80 -14.81
CA LEU A 272 35.85 14.68 -13.90
C LEU A 272 37.13 13.86 -13.63
N ILE A 273 37.94 13.66 -14.66
CA ILE A 273 39.28 13.01 -14.52
C ILE A 273 40.17 13.83 -13.61
N ASN A 274 40.24 15.16 -13.83
CA ASN A 274 41.05 16.07 -13.00
C ASN A 274 40.54 16.13 -11.56
N ALA A 275 39.23 15.96 -11.34
CA ALA A 275 38.61 15.89 -10.01
C ALA A 275 38.77 14.51 -9.33
N GLY A 276 39.34 13.50 -10.01
CA GLY A 276 39.53 12.13 -9.51
C GLY A 276 38.20 11.35 -9.35
N LEU A 277 37.20 11.70 -10.13
CA LEU A 277 35.86 11.06 -10.15
C LEU A 277 35.72 10.08 -11.32
N LEU A 278 36.58 10.19 -12.35
CA LEU A 278 36.59 9.33 -13.54
C LEU A 278 38.06 8.91 -13.79
N GLU A 279 38.29 7.69 -14.20
CA GLU A 279 39.62 7.18 -14.57
C GLU A 279 39.94 7.53 -16.02
N GLN A 280 41.24 7.76 -16.33
CA GLN A 280 41.70 8.21 -17.67
C GLN A 280 41.31 7.31 -18.85
N ASN A 281 40.97 6.04 -18.60
CA ASN A 281 40.58 5.07 -19.63
C ASN A 281 39.09 4.76 -19.64
N GLN A 282 38.27 5.52 -18.93
CA GLN A 282 36.82 5.35 -18.83
C GLN A 282 36.11 6.53 -19.43
N ASN A 283 34.91 6.29 -20.03
CA ASN A 283 34.01 7.33 -20.49
C ASN A 283 32.72 7.35 -19.66
N LEU A 284 31.97 8.44 -19.76
CA LEU A 284 30.72 8.62 -19.01
C LEU A 284 29.61 7.64 -19.39
N TYR A 285 29.64 7.05 -20.58
CA TYR A 285 28.62 6.14 -21.09
C TYR A 285 28.83 4.68 -20.69
N GLN A 286 29.92 4.35 -20.03
CA GLN A 286 30.10 3.01 -19.46
C GLN A 286 29.09 2.76 -18.36
N ALA A 287 28.56 1.54 -18.27
CA ALA A 287 27.55 1.16 -17.28
C ALA A 287 27.94 1.49 -15.81
N SER A 288 29.25 1.43 -15.50
CA SER A 288 29.80 1.83 -14.19
C SER A 288 29.68 3.33 -13.90
N ASN A 289 29.63 4.17 -14.92
CA ASN A 289 29.74 5.63 -14.83
C ASN A 289 28.43 6.37 -15.13
N LEU A 290 27.36 5.66 -15.49
CA LEU A 290 26.04 6.25 -15.75
C LEU A 290 25.51 7.08 -14.57
N ALA A 291 25.86 6.71 -13.34
CA ALA A 291 25.53 7.48 -12.16
C ALA A 291 26.21 8.87 -12.15
N LEU A 292 27.46 8.98 -12.65
CA LEU A 292 28.14 10.27 -12.77
C LEU A 292 27.49 11.15 -13.83
N LEU A 293 27.12 10.59 -14.98
CA LEU A 293 26.38 11.32 -16.03
C LEU A 293 25.04 11.83 -15.49
N HIS A 294 24.33 11.02 -14.73
CA HIS A 294 23.10 11.42 -14.06
C HIS A 294 23.32 12.61 -13.11
N HIS A 295 24.38 12.59 -12.30
CA HIS A 295 24.71 13.71 -11.40
C HIS A 295 25.11 14.97 -12.15
N VAL A 296 25.80 14.87 -13.29
CA VAL A 296 26.12 16.02 -14.17
C VAL A 296 24.82 16.65 -14.69
N ASN A 297 23.94 15.82 -15.28
CA ASN A 297 22.67 16.31 -15.83
C ASN A 297 21.77 16.94 -14.77
N SER A 298 21.67 16.31 -13.59
CA SER A 298 20.90 16.85 -12.46
C SER A 298 21.45 18.18 -11.97
N ALA A 299 22.77 18.32 -11.92
CA ALA A 299 23.43 19.55 -11.50
C ALA A 299 23.24 20.69 -12.53
N LEU A 300 23.37 20.40 -13.84
CA LEU A 300 23.11 21.36 -14.92
C LEU A 300 21.64 21.82 -14.91
N ARG A 301 20.71 20.88 -14.83
CA ARG A 301 19.28 21.20 -14.70
C ARG A 301 18.98 22.08 -13.49
N ALA A 302 19.51 21.72 -12.32
CA ALA A 302 19.33 22.51 -11.09
C ALA A 302 19.90 23.94 -11.23
N LYS A 303 21.01 24.10 -11.94
CA LYS A 303 21.68 25.38 -12.10
C LYS A 303 20.96 26.31 -13.08
N TYR A 304 20.52 25.80 -14.23
CA TYR A 304 20.06 26.62 -15.35
C TYR A 304 18.54 26.62 -15.54
N LEU A 305 17.82 25.57 -15.10
CA LEU A 305 16.36 25.45 -15.25
C LEU A 305 15.58 25.75 -13.98
N PHE A 306 16.24 25.82 -12.83
CA PHE A 306 15.57 26.10 -11.55
C PHE A 306 16.13 27.34 -10.91
N THR A 307 15.35 28.40 -10.89
CA THR A 307 15.72 29.71 -10.35
C THR A 307 15.10 29.91 -8.98
N LYS A 308 15.91 30.41 -8.05
CA LYS A 308 15.43 30.74 -6.70
C LYS A 308 14.35 31.83 -6.78
N ASP A 309 13.34 31.72 -5.92
CA ASP A 309 12.18 32.61 -5.79
C ASP A 309 11.23 32.56 -7.01
N VAL A 310 11.46 31.63 -7.96
CA VAL A 310 10.56 31.32 -9.08
C VAL A 310 10.04 29.88 -8.95
N GLU A 311 10.93 28.86 -9.07
CA GLU A 311 10.56 27.44 -8.96
C GLU A 311 10.66 26.91 -7.54
N TYR A 312 11.51 27.52 -6.69
CA TYR A 312 11.67 27.15 -5.29
C TYR A 312 12.08 28.35 -4.43
N LEU A 313 11.81 28.26 -3.12
CA LEU A 313 12.32 29.22 -2.13
C LEU A 313 13.08 28.49 -1.01
N ILE A 314 13.92 29.21 -0.30
CA ILE A 314 14.64 28.67 0.87
C ILE A 314 13.88 29.08 2.13
N LYS A 315 13.38 28.07 2.86
CA LYS A 315 12.69 28.25 4.14
C LYS A 315 13.23 27.28 5.16
N ASP A 316 13.57 27.75 6.35
CA ASP A 316 14.09 26.96 7.48
C ASP A 316 15.30 26.06 7.11
N GLY A 317 16.16 26.55 6.20
CA GLY A 317 17.33 25.81 5.71
C GLY A 317 17.00 24.68 4.72
N GLN A 318 15.80 24.65 4.15
CA GLN A 318 15.36 23.67 3.16
C GLN A 318 14.89 24.36 1.88
N ALA A 319 15.08 23.68 0.74
CA ALA A 319 14.48 24.08 -0.53
C ALA A 319 13.01 23.61 -0.57
N VAL A 320 12.09 24.57 -0.70
CA VAL A 320 10.65 24.32 -0.79
C VAL A 320 10.16 24.72 -2.18
N LEU A 321 9.53 23.80 -2.89
CA LEU A 321 9.02 24.02 -4.24
C LEU A 321 7.85 25.01 -4.25
N ILE A 322 7.74 25.77 -5.34
CA ILE A 322 6.63 26.66 -5.65
C ILE A 322 5.83 26.02 -6.79
N ASP A 323 4.52 25.96 -6.62
CA ASP A 323 3.60 25.48 -7.65
C ASP A 323 3.48 26.54 -8.77
N GLU A 324 3.78 26.17 -10.00
CA GLU A 324 3.80 27.10 -11.15
C GLU A 324 2.44 27.73 -11.45
N HIS A 325 1.36 27.00 -11.19
CA HIS A 325 0.01 27.45 -11.52
C HIS A 325 -0.59 28.32 -10.43
N THR A 326 -0.29 28.04 -9.17
CA THR A 326 -0.91 28.73 -8.03
C THR A 326 0.03 29.67 -7.31
N GLY A 327 1.35 29.60 -7.54
CA GLY A 327 2.37 30.35 -6.81
C GLY A 327 2.48 29.96 -5.33
N ARG A 328 1.85 28.87 -4.90
CA ARG A 328 1.86 28.40 -3.51
C ARG A 328 3.05 27.50 -3.24
N THR A 329 3.60 27.63 -2.04
CA THR A 329 4.65 26.73 -1.59
C THR A 329 4.09 25.33 -1.32
N MET A 330 4.85 24.28 -1.70
CA MET A 330 4.52 22.88 -1.52
C MET A 330 5.47 22.23 -0.50
N PRO A 331 5.26 22.42 0.82
CA PRO A 331 6.13 21.84 1.84
C PRO A 331 6.04 20.31 1.81
N GLY A 332 7.19 19.65 1.93
CA GLY A 332 7.28 18.20 1.93
C GLY A 332 7.33 17.54 0.54
N ARG A 333 7.00 18.26 -0.54
CA ARG A 333 7.16 17.76 -1.90
C ARG A 333 8.61 17.92 -2.36
N ARG A 334 9.16 16.87 -2.95
CA ARG A 334 10.54 16.85 -3.48
C ARG A 334 10.53 16.47 -4.96
N LEU A 335 11.51 16.98 -5.70
CA LEU A 335 11.75 16.55 -7.08
C LEU A 335 12.45 15.19 -7.08
N SER A 336 12.14 14.36 -8.07
CA SER A 336 12.75 13.06 -8.30
C SER A 336 14.13 13.17 -8.94
N ASP A 337 14.75 12.00 -9.13
CA ASP A 337 15.97 11.83 -9.92
C ASP A 337 17.13 12.71 -9.49
N GLY A 338 17.37 12.83 -8.19
CA GLY A 338 18.51 13.60 -7.65
C GLY A 338 18.44 15.11 -7.86
N LEU A 339 17.41 15.61 -8.54
CA LEU A 339 17.29 17.03 -8.89
C LEU A 339 17.11 17.91 -7.65
N HIS A 340 16.33 17.45 -6.67
CA HIS A 340 16.16 18.21 -5.42
C HIS A 340 17.46 18.32 -4.65
N GLN A 341 18.26 17.23 -4.58
CA GLN A 341 19.57 17.20 -3.98
C GLN A 341 20.57 18.11 -4.71
N ALA A 342 20.45 18.19 -6.05
CA ALA A 342 21.25 19.09 -6.84
C ALA A 342 20.92 20.57 -6.56
N ILE A 343 19.64 20.90 -6.32
CA ILE A 343 19.21 22.25 -5.88
C ILE A 343 19.73 22.55 -4.47
N GLU A 344 19.61 21.59 -3.52
CA GLU A 344 20.16 21.72 -2.17
C GLU A 344 21.69 21.95 -2.22
N ALA A 345 22.41 21.25 -3.14
CA ALA A 345 23.84 21.44 -3.35
C ALA A 345 24.17 22.82 -3.93
N LYS A 346 23.40 23.28 -4.92
CA LYS A 346 23.53 24.62 -5.53
C LYS A 346 23.43 25.72 -4.48
N GLU A 347 22.46 25.61 -3.57
CA GLU A 347 22.19 26.60 -2.53
C GLU A 347 23.02 26.39 -1.24
N ASN A 348 23.98 25.43 -1.24
CA ASN A 348 24.76 25.05 -0.08
C ASN A 348 23.94 24.66 1.16
N LEU A 349 22.77 24.09 0.96
CA LEU A 349 21.91 23.59 2.02
C LEU A 349 22.37 22.20 2.52
N HIS A 350 21.74 21.73 3.57
CA HIS A 350 21.91 20.33 4.00
C HIS A 350 21.27 19.41 2.97
N ILE A 351 22.07 18.61 2.27
CA ILE A 351 21.60 17.68 1.25
C ILE A 351 20.97 16.48 1.95
N GLN A 352 19.68 16.30 1.76
CA GLN A 352 18.99 15.12 2.26
C GLN A 352 19.33 13.91 1.38
N GLN A 353 19.39 12.74 2.01
CA GLN A 353 19.74 11.51 1.29
C GLN A 353 18.70 11.20 0.21
N GLU A 354 19.17 10.72 -0.91
CA GLU A 354 18.33 10.22 -1.99
C GLU A 354 17.66 8.92 -1.53
N SER A 355 16.36 8.82 -1.78
CA SER A 355 15.60 7.62 -1.48
C SER A 355 15.58 6.72 -2.71
N GLN A 356 16.14 5.53 -2.59
CA GLN A 356 16.06 4.51 -3.62
C GLN A 356 14.94 3.52 -3.29
N THR A 357 14.11 3.18 -4.28
CA THR A 357 13.11 2.13 -4.13
C THR A 357 13.82 0.78 -3.98
N LEU A 358 13.62 0.15 -2.83
CA LEU A 358 14.19 -1.16 -2.50
C LEU A 358 13.26 -2.30 -2.93
N ALA A 359 11.97 -2.13 -2.71
CA ALA A 359 10.95 -3.10 -3.07
C ALA A 359 9.63 -2.38 -3.37
N SER A 360 8.87 -2.90 -4.33
CA SER A 360 7.53 -2.40 -4.64
C SER A 360 6.63 -3.53 -5.11
N THR A 361 5.35 -3.43 -4.78
CA THR A 361 4.28 -4.29 -5.32
C THR A 361 2.99 -3.48 -5.42
N THR A 362 1.97 -4.02 -6.07
CA THR A 362 0.60 -3.46 -6.02
C THR A 362 -0.28 -4.36 -5.18
N PHE A 363 -1.39 -3.84 -4.66
CA PHE A 363 -2.38 -4.68 -3.97
C PHE A 363 -2.87 -5.80 -4.88
N GLN A 364 -3.12 -5.50 -6.15
CA GLN A 364 -3.52 -6.50 -7.14
C GLN A 364 -2.56 -7.68 -7.19
N ASN A 365 -1.26 -7.44 -7.25
CA ASN A 365 -0.26 -8.50 -7.31
C ASN A 365 -0.16 -9.25 -5.98
N TYR A 366 -0.23 -8.53 -4.86
CA TYR A 366 -0.14 -9.13 -3.54
C TYR A 366 -1.31 -10.10 -3.27
N PHE A 367 -2.56 -9.67 -3.49
CA PHE A 367 -3.74 -10.50 -3.21
C PHE A 367 -3.86 -11.73 -4.12
N ARG A 368 -3.24 -11.71 -5.29
CA ARG A 368 -3.17 -12.88 -6.19
C ARG A 368 -2.24 -13.99 -5.69
N LEU A 369 -1.45 -13.73 -4.66
CA LEU A 369 -0.55 -14.72 -4.05
C LEU A 369 -1.27 -15.65 -3.08
N TYR A 370 -2.44 -15.28 -2.58
CA TYR A 370 -3.21 -16.16 -1.71
C TYR A 370 -3.72 -17.38 -2.46
N GLU A 371 -3.57 -18.55 -1.84
CA GLU A 371 -4.11 -19.82 -2.38
C GLU A 371 -5.63 -19.76 -2.48
N LYS A 372 -6.28 -19.16 -1.48
CA LYS A 372 -7.71 -18.90 -1.45
C LYS A 372 -7.98 -17.46 -1.05
N LEU A 373 -8.68 -16.75 -1.93
CA LEU A 373 -9.10 -15.36 -1.71
C LEU A 373 -10.61 -15.30 -1.68
N SER A 374 -11.18 -14.55 -0.77
CA SER A 374 -12.61 -14.26 -0.70
C SER A 374 -12.82 -12.83 -0.22
N GLY A 375 -14.01 -12.32 -0.41
CA GLY A 375 -14.32 -10.97 0.02
C GLY A 375 -15.79 -10.73 0.27
N MET A 376 -16.09 -9.63 0.93
CA MET A 376 -17.46 -9.19 1.21
C MET A 376 -17.58 -7.69 1.07
N THR A 377 -18.69 -7.26 0.50
CA THR A 377 -19.06 -5.83 0.37
C THR A 377 -20.57 -5.71 0.16
N GLY A 378 -21.09 -4.49 0.15
CA GLY A 378 -22.48 -4.21 -0.19
C GLY A 378 -22.75 -3.95 -1.68
N THR A 379 -21.70 -3.88 -2.52
CA THR A 379 -21.73 -3.28 -3.87
C THR A 379 -20.87 -4.01 -4.91
N ALA A 380 -20.72 -5.33 -4.84
CA ALA A 380 -19.83 -6.09 -5.71
C ALA A 380 -20.38 -6.41 -7.10
N ASP A 381 -21.72 -6.46 -7.26
CA ASP A 381 -22.36 -6.91 -8.51
C ASP A 381 -22.00 -6.02 -9.70
N THR A 382 -21.86 -4.71 -9.49
CA THR A 382 -21.47 -3.76 -10.53
C THR A 382 -20.06 -4.03 -11.10
N GLU A 383 -19.18 -4.60 -10.31
CA GLU A 383 -17.77 -4.86 -10.63
C GLU A 383 -17.46 -6.36 -10.79
N ALA A 384 -18.52 -7.19 -10.87
CA ALA A 384 -18.39 -8.64 -10.95
C ALA A 384 -17.51 -9.12 -12.12
N PHE A 385 -17.52 -8.39 -13.23
CA PHE A 385 -16.69 -8.68 -14.39
C PHE A 385 -15.19 -8.45 -14.09
N GLU A 386 -14.84 -7.36 -13.42
CA GLU A 386 -13.45 -7.04 -13.05
C GLU A 386 -12.91 -8.03 -12.02
N PHE A 387 -13.70 -8.38 -11.00
CA PHE A 387 -13.34 -9.42 -10.03
C PHE A 387 -13.05 -10.76 -10.71
N GLN A 388 -13.89 -11.15 -11.66
CA GLN A 388 -13.69 -12.41 -12.40
C GLN A 388 -12.44 -12.34 -13.29
N GLN A 389 -12.22 -11.22 -13.99
CA GLN A 389 -11.11 -11.09 -14.93
C GLN A 389 -9.74 -10.99 -14.23
N ILE A 390 -9.67 -10.24 -13.14
CA ILE A 390 -8.39 -9.93 -12.46
C ILE A 390 -8.01 -11.00 -11.45
N TYR A 391 -8.98 -11.45 -10.65
CA TYR A 391 -8.73 -12.32 -9.49
C TYR A 391 -9.37 -13.72 -9.64
N ASN A 392 -10.11 -13.96 -10.71
CA ASN A 392 -10.93 -15.17 -10.91
C ASN A 392 -11.96 -15.40 -9.79
N LEU A 393 -12.46 -14.31 -9.19
CA LEU A 393 -13.46 -14.33 -8.13
C LEU A 393 -14.86 -14.18 -8.72
N LYS A 394 -15.78 -15.03 -8.28
CA LYS A 394 -17.20 -14.92 -8.61
C LYS A 394 -17.92 -14.12 -7.52
N VAL A 395 -18.92 -13.34 -7.92
CA VAL A 395 -19.77 -12.60 -7.00
C VAL A 395 -21.07 -13.37 -6.81
N ALA A 396 -21.48 -13.57 -5.56
CA ALA A 396 -22.77 -14.14 -5.19
C ALA A 396 -23.54 -13.11 -4.35
N VAL A 397 -24.68 -12.67 -4.87
CA VAL A 397 -25.56 -11.74 -4.16
C VAL A 397 -26.40 -12.53 -3.14
N ILE A 398 -26.22 -12.20 -1.87
CA ILE A 398 -26.93 -12.83 -0.76
C ILE A 398 -28.20 -12.04 -0.46
N PRO A 399 -29.39 -12.68 -0.41
CA PRO A 399 -30.62 -11.99 -0.08
C PRO A 399 -30.58 -11.43 1.36
N THR A 400 -31.27 -10.33 1.60
CA THR A 400 -31.42 -9.76 2.94
C THR A 400 -32.24 -10.67 3.85
N ASN A 401 -31.93 -10.71 5.14
CA ASN A 401 -32.64 -11.55 6.10
C ASN A 401 -34.14 -11.19 6.24
N THR A 402 -34.46 -9.91 6.08
CA THR A 402 -35.83 -9.39 6.06
C THR A 402 -36.02 -8.55 4.82
N THR A 403 -37.27 -8.43 4.37
CA THR A 403 -37.61 -7.59 3.21
C THR A 403 -37.20 -6.14 3.45
N VAL A 404 -36.46 -5.56 2.51
CA VAL A 404 -36.02 -4.16 2.57
C VAL A 404 -37.23 -3.24 2.41
N VAL A 405 -37.51 -2.46 3.46
CA VAL A 405 -38.58 -1.45 3.47
C VAL A 405 -38.08 -0.09 2.97
N ARG A 406 -36.75 0.12 3.02
CA ARG A 406 -36.12 1.35 2.54
C ARG A 406 -36.30 1.48 1.03
N LYS A 407 -36.79 2.63 0.60
CA LYS A 407 -36.86 3.02 -0.80
C LYS A 407 -35.80 4.10 -1.04
N ASP A 408 -34.82 3.79 -1.87
CA ASP A 408 -33.86 4.77 -2.33
C ASP A 408 -34.46 5.49 -3.53
N GLU A 409 -34.60 6.81 -3.43
CA GLU A 409 -35.07 7.66 -4.51
C GLU A 409 -33.91 8.15 -5.34
N ASP A 410 -34.17 8.54 -6.58
CA ASP A 410 -33.15 9.07 -7.47
C ASP A 410 -32.52 10.35 -6.90
N ASP A 411 -31.26 10.63 -7.27
CA ASP A 411 -30.53 11.81 -6.85
C ASP A 411 -31.23 13.08 -7.30
N ILE A 412 -31.39 14.03 -6.38
CA ILE A 412 -31.97 15.34 -6.66
C ILE A 412 -30.86 16.36 -6.78
N ILE A 413 -30.64 16.89 -7.98
CA ILE A 413 -29.69 17.97 -8.22
C ILE A 413 -30.33 19.30 -7.84
N LEU A 414 -29.88 19.91 -6.76
CA LEU A 414 -30.40 21.18 -6.25
C LEU A 414 -29.42 22.33 -6.59
N SER A 415 -29.98 23.43 -7.15
CA SER A 415 -29.26 24.72 -7.20
C SER A 415 -29.36 25.45 -5.85
N LEU A 416 -28.55 26.49 -5.67
CA LEU A 416 -28.57 27.33 -4.45
C LEU A 416 -29.98 27.88 -4.12
N ILE A 417 -30.79 28.15 -5.13
CA ILE A 417 -32.19 28.61 -4.99
C ILE A 417 -33.04 27.54 -4.30
N HIS A 418 -32.90 26.28 -4.70
CA HIS A 418 -33.63 25.15 -4.11
C HIS A 418 -33.18 24.80 -2.69
N ILE A 419 -31.94 25.14 -2.33
CA ILE A 419 -31.40 24.90 -0.99
C ILE A 419 -31.87 25.97 0.01
N SER A 420 -32.02 27.23 -0.42
CA SER A 420 -32.41 28.33 0.47
C SER A 420 -33.93 28.46 0.68
N GLU A 421 -34.76 28.08 -0.26
CA GLU A 421 -36.23 28.20 -0.17
C GLU A 421 -36.90 27.28 0.87
N PRO A 422 -36.52 25.99 1.04
CA PRO A 422 -37.20 25.12 2.03
C PRO A 422 -37.08 25.60 3.47
N THR A 423 -36.12 26.44 3.78
CA THR A 423 -35.97 27.00 5.14
C THR A 423 -36.94 28.19 5.41
N ARG A 424 -37.45 28.84 4.36
CA ARG A 424 -38.39 29.96 4.48
C ARG A 424 -39.81 29.50 4.78
N HIS A 425 -40.21 28.31 4.35
CA HIS A 425 -41.59 27.78 4.56
C HIS A 425 -41.79 27.04 5.89
N ARG A 426 -40.76 26.83 6.71
CA ARG A 426 -40.91 26.24 8.05
C ARG A 426 -41.01 27.25 9.18
N GLY A 427 -41.11 28.53 8.88
CA GLY A 427 -41.18 29.64 9.85
C GLY A 427 -42.52 30.39 9.86
N ILE A 428 -43.61 29.74 9.41
CA ILE A 428 -44.97 30.29 9.56
C ILE A 428 -45.81 29.33 10.35
#